data_4a448b819e30e2e93f2d58fb9c76661d
#
_entry.id   4a448b819e30e2e93f2d58fb9c76661d
#
_cell.length_a   1.000
_cell.length_b   1.000
_cell.length_c   1.000
_cell.angle_alpha   90.00
_cell.angle_beta   90.00
_cell.angle_gamma   90.00
#
_symmetry.space_group_name_H-M   'P 1'
#
loop_
_entity.id
_entity.type
_entity.pdbx_description
1 polymer ?
#
loop_
_entity_poly.entity_id
_entity_poly.type
_entity_poly.pdbx_seq_one_letter_code
_entity_poly.pdbx_strand_id
1 'polypeptide(L)'
;MKRSRSLLLGTIALTLVLAACGSSSKPSSSNTTTGNGGGAKLSGSITLAVNPWDGSAANANVAKVVLEKQGMTVKLTDIDENAAWPALDSDSIDANLEVWPSGHAKDVSTYITTKKSVVDGGLIGPTGQIDWFIPKFVADAHPEYKTWEGLKTAAAAKYFAKAETGDKGQFLLGDPSYVSYDADIIKNLNLPFKVVVGGGEAALITAMDNAFKDKTPLLFYFYNPQWANAKYDLVKVKLPAITPACTASAADQGKDHKYACAYPPDHLFKAISAKLETKNPGAFDFLKKMKWTDEDQNTVTKYKNVDGMTIEAAAQKWVDDNPTVWQAWLS
;
A
#
# COMPACT_ATOMS: atom_id res chain seq x y z
N MET A 1 -44.55 44.10 21.34
CA MET A 1 -45.81 43.70 21.99
C MET A 1 -45.53 42.34 22.60
N LYS A 2 -45.35 42.32 23.89
CA LYS A 2 -46.25 41.90 24.99
C LYS A 2 -46.67 40.43 24.87
N ARG A 3 -46.15 39.66 25.78
CA ARG A 3 -46.69 38.99 27.01
C ARG A 3 -46.83 37.47 26.77
N SER A 4 -46.73 36.53 27.64
CA SER A 4 -46.62 36.43 29.10
C SER A 4 -46.39 34.96 29.49
N ARG A 5 -45.50 34.65 30.35
CA ARG A 5 -45.53 33.90 31.64
C ARG A 5 -46.63 32.81 31.81
N SER A 6 -46.21 31.61 32.24
CA SER A 6 -46.70 31.08 33.53
C SER A 6 -45.80 29.93 34.04
N LEU A 7 -45.39 30.07 35.26
CA LEU A 7 -44.81 29.03 36.18
C LEU A 7 -45.92 28.07 36.65
N LEU A 8 -45.55 26.85 36.95
CA LEU A 8 -46.15 26.09 38.08
C LEU A 8 -45.13 25.18 38.72
N LEU A 9 -44.90 25.44 39.99
CA LEU A 9 -44.18 24.62 40.99
C LEU A 9 -45.07 23.43 41.42
N GLY A 10 -44.45 22.35 41.75
CA GLY A 10 -45.07 21.24 42.46
C GLY A 10 -44.01 20.40 43.23
N THR A 11 -44.06 20.55 44.53
CA THR A 11 -43.12 20.09 45.56
C THR A 11 -43.41 18.68 46.10
N ILE A 12 -42.34 17.98 46.56
CA ILE A 12 -42.20 17.13 47.77
C ILE A 12 -42.75 15.69 47.73
N ALA A 13 -41.90 14.70 47.90
CA ALA A 13 -41.88 13.84 49.11
C ALA A 13 -40.65 12.95 49.22
N LEU A 14 -40.02 13.10 50.32
CA LEU A 14 -38.86 12.41 50.88
C LEU A 14 -39.32 11.15 51.64
N THR A 15 -38.77 9.96 51.41
CA THR A 15 -38.81 8.89 52.42
C THR A 15 -37.48 8.15 52.46
N LEU A 16 -36.76 8.33 53.56
CA LEU A 16 -35.67 7.49 54.07
C LEU A 16 -36.27 6.24 54.70
N VAL A 17 -35.64 5.07 54.44
CA VAL A 17 -35.65 3.95 55.40
C VAL A 17 -34.24 3.34 55.44
N LEU A 18 -33.67 3.41 56.62
CA LEU A 18 -32.46 2.66 57.05
C LEU A 18 -32.89 1.30 57.64
N ALA A 19 -32.04 0.32 57.50
CA ALA A 19 -31.66 -0.76 58.39
C ALA A 19 -31.25 -1.99 57.57
N ALA A 20 -30.32 -2.86 57.92
CA ALA A 20 -29.32 -3.07 58.94
C ALA A 20 -28.47 -4.28 58.57
N CYS A 21 -27.30 -4.36 59.13
CA CYS A 21 -26.26 -5.39 59.12
C CYS A 21 -26.69 -6.86 59.05
N GLY A 22 -25.81 -7.69 58.44
CA GLY A 22 -25.82 -9.13 58.72
C GLY A 22 -24.87 -10.00 57.87
N SER A 23 -23.63 -10.23 58.40
CA SER A 23 -22.87 -11.48 58.35
C SER A 23 -22.31 -12.07 57.06
N SER A 24 -21.01 -12.16 57.03
CA SER A 24 -20.07 -12.96 56.28
C SER A 24 -20.48 -14.42 56.03
N SER A 25 -20.41 -14.84 54.78
CA SER A 25 -20.00 -16.20 54.41
C SER A 25 -19.36 -16.18 53.01
N LYS A 26 -18.11 -16.59 52.92
CA LYS A 26 -17.40 -16.87 51.68
C LYS A 26 -18.07 -18.07 50.99
N PRO A 27 -18.27 -18.00 49.68
CA PRO A 27 -18.29 -19.20 48.86
C PRO A 27 -16.97 -19.35 48.12
N SER A 28 -16.49 -20.57 48.20
CA SER A 28 -15.37 -21.17 47.50
C SER A 28 -15.48 -20.95 46.00
N SER A 29 -14.43 -20.42 45.41
CA SER A 29 -14.28 -20.32 43.96
C SER A 29 -14.05 -21.73 43.38
N SER A 30 -15.00 -22.23 42.61
CA SER A 30 -14.74 -23.25 41.64
C SER A 30 -14.36 -22.54 40.33
N ASN A 31 -13.07 -22.48 40.07
CA ASN A 31 -12.53 -22.10 38.77
C ASN A 31 -12.86 -23.21 37.76
N THR A 32 -13.88 -23.01 36.93
CA THR A 32 -14.03 -23.75 35.71
C THR A 32 -13.46 -22.88 34.61
N THR A 33 -12.20 -23.08 34.31
CA THR A 33 -11.51 -22.47 33.17
C THR A 33 -11.98 -23.21 31.91
N THR A 34 -13.04 -22.75 31.29
CA THR A 34 -13.31 -23.05 29.91
C THR A 34 -12.41 -22.12 29.09
N GLY A 35 -11.34 -22.72 28.56
CA GLY A 35 -10.45 -22.06 27.62
C GLY A 35 -11.20 -21.72 26.32
N ASN A 36 -11.67 -20.50 26.23
CA ASN A 36 -12.03 -19.88 24.97
C ASN A 36 -10.87 -18.95 24.63
N GLY A 37 -10.09 -19.31 23.60
CA GLY A 37 -9.00 -18.50 23.07
C GLY A 37 -9.52 -17.23 22.39
N GLY A 38 -10.10 -16.33 23.19
CA GLY A 38 -10.46 -15.00 22.76
C GLY A 38 -9.32 -14.04 23.10
N GLY A 39 -8.50 -13.66 22.12
CA GLY A 39 -7.62 -12.50 22.25
C GLY A 39 -8.41 -11.30 22.79
N ALA A 40 -7.77 -10.45 23.57
CA ALA A 40 -8.41 -9.25 24.11
C ALA A 40 -9.02 -8.46 22.95
N LYS A 41 -10.33 -8.17 23.05
CA LYS A 41 -11.05 -7.43 22.02
C LYS A 41 -10.40 -6.05 21.83
N LEU A 42 -9.92 -5.78 20.62
CA LEU A 42 -9.34 -4.48 20.28
C LEU A 42 -10.42 -3.39 20.33
N SER A 43 -10.04 -2.16 20.62
CA SER A 43 -10.97 -1.03 20.69
C SER A 43 -10.28 0.27 20.31
N GLY A 44 -11.07 1.34 20.16
CA GLY A 44 -10.57 2.64 19.73
C GLY A 44 -10.57 2.82 18.23
N SER A 45 -9.79 3.79 17.74
CA SER A 45 -9.74 4.12 16.32
C SER A 45 -8.31 4.24 15.81
N ILE A 46 -8.10 3.90 14.53
CA ILE A 46 -6.86 4.15 13.79
C ILE A 46 -7.15 4.70 12.40
N THR A 47 -6.16 5.36 11.83
CA THR A 47 -6.17 5.87 10.45
C THR A 47 -5.05 5.21 9.65
N LEU A 48 -5.40 4.52 8.57
CA LEU A 48 -4.47 3.85 7.67
C LEU A 48 -4.33 4.63 6.36
N ALA A 49 -3.11 4.74 5.86
CA ALA A 49 -2.82 5.28 4.53
C ALA A 49 -3.29 4.31 3.44
N VAL A 50 -3.76 4.88 2.33
CA VAL A 50 -3.97 4.18 1.06
C VAL A 50 -3.20 4.94 0.00
N ASN A 51 -2.13 4.35 -0.51
CA ASN A 51 -1.38 4.91 -1.62
C ASN A 51 -2.07 4.58 -2.96
N PRO A 52 -1.79 5.30 -4.06
CA PRO A 52 -2.57 5.25 -5.29
C PRO A 52 -2.29 4.00 -6.16
N TRP A 53 -2.26 2.81 -5.53
CA TRP A 53 -2.20 1.51 -6.22
C TRP A 53 -2.95 0.42 -5.45
N ASP A 54 -3.34 -0.62 -6.16
CA ASP A 54 -4.23 -1.66 -5.66
C ASP A 54 -3.64 -2.49 -4.50
N GLY A 55 -2.33 -2.72 -4.49
CA GLY A 55 -1.66 -3.42 -3.39
C GLY A 55 -1.85 -2.71 -2.06
N SER A 56 -1.59 -1.39 -2.04
CA SER A 56 -1.81 -0.56 -0.84
C SER A 56 -3.27 -0.56 -0.40
N ALA A 57 -4.20 -0.43 -1.36
CA ALA A 57 -5.62 -0.48 -1.09
C ALA A 57 -6.05 -1.85 -0.51
N ALA A 58 -5.51 -2.95 -1.04
CA ALA A 58 -5.77 -4.30 -0.55
C ALA A 58 -5.28 -4.47 0.89
N ASN A 59 -4.02 -4.09 1.18
CA ASN A 59 -3.45 -4.15 2.52
C ASN A 59 -4.29 -3.37 3.55
N ALA A 60 -4.63 -2.12 3.22
CA ALA A 60 -5.38 -1.26 4.12
C ALA A 60 -6.81 -1.75 4.36
N ASN A 61 -7.51 -2.23 3.32
CA ASN A 61 -8.88 -2.73 3.45
C ASN A 61 -8.95 -4.07 4.17
N VAL A 62 -8.00 -4.99 3.97
CA VAL A 62 -7.94 -6.24 4.73
C VAL A 62 -7.67 -5.96 6.20
N ALA A 63 -6.71 -5.08 6.53
CA ALA A 63 -6.48 -4.65 7.90
C ALA A 63 -7.73 -4.03 8.53
N LYS A 64 -8.43 -3.15 7.79
CA LYS A 64 -9.68 -2.52 8.21
C LYS A 64 -10.74 -3.57 8.57
N VAL A 65 -11.02 -4.52 7.67
CA VAL A 65 -12.03 -5.56 7.91
C VAL A 65 -11.71 -6.36 9.17
N VAL A 66 -10.46 -6.79 9.35
CA VAL A 66 -10.06 -7.57 10.52
C VAL A 66 -10.19 -6.77 11.80
N LEU A 67 -9.69 -5.53 11.83
CA LEU A 67 -9.75 -4.66 13.01
C LEU A 67 -11.18 -4.27 13.38
N GLU A 68 -12.04 -4.02 12.39
CA GLU A 68 -13.47 -3.73 12.63
C GLU A 68 -14.22 -4.95 13.15
N LYS A 69 -13.89 -6.17 12.72
CA LYS A 69 -14.39 -7.43 13.32
C LYS A 69 -14.00 -7.53 14.81
N GLN A 70 -12.88 -6.93 15.23
CA GLN A 70 -12.45 -6.88 16.63
C GLN A 70 -13.08 -5.73 17.42
N GLY A 71 -13.83 -4.84 16.78
CA GLY A 71 -14.56 -3.73 17.41
C GLY A 71 -13.84 -2.39 17.38
N MET A 72 -12.82 -2.23 16.54
CA MET A 72 -12.18 -0.95 16.27
C MET A 72 -12.96 -0.12 15.23
N THR A 73 -12.66 1.17 15.17
CA THR A 73 -13.04 2.05 14.07
C THR A 73 -11.81 2.32 13.21
N VAL A 74 -11.87 2.03 11.92
CA VAL A 74 -10.75 2.23 11.00
C VAL A 74 -11.11 3.25 9.94
N LYS A 75 -10.36 4.35 9.90
CA LYS A 75 -10.43 5.35 8.83
C LYS A 75 -9.36 5.02 7.78
N LEU A 76 -9.72 5.05 6.50
CA LEU A 76 -8.77 5.03 5.39
C LEU A 76 -8.57 6.46 4.89
N THR A 77 -7.34 6.78 4.50
CA THR A 77 -6.97 8.09 3.98
C THR A 77 -6.13 7.91 2.72
N ASP A 78 -6.66 8.36 1.58
CA ASP A 78 -5.90 8.40 0.33
C ASP A 78 -4.78 9.42 0.48
N ILE A 79 -3.56 9.00 0.19
CA ILE A 79 -2.37 9.81 0.37
C ILE A 79 -1.23 9.31 -0.53
N ASP A 80 -0.47 10.24 -1.09
CA ASP A 80 0.74 9.91 -1.85
C ASP A 80 1.82 9.32 -0.94
N GLU A 81 2.63 8.41 -1.47
CA GLU A 81 3.68 7.72 -0.69
C GLU A 81 4.68 8.68 -0.03
N ASN A 82 5.05 9.78 -0.70
CA ASN A 82 5.93 10.79 -0.12
C ASN A 82 5.26 11.58 1.00
N ALA A 83 3.95 11.87 0.87
CA ALA A 83 3.19 12.61 1.87
C ALA A 83 2.86 11.76 3.10
N ALA A 84 2.89 10.43 2.99
CA ALA A 84 2.64 9.52 4.10
C ALA A 84 3.69 9.68 5.23
N TRP A 85 4.96 9.98 4.91
CA TRP A 85 6.02 10.09 5.91
C TRP A 85 5.81 11.25 6.89
N PRO A 86 5.63 12.52 6.44
CA PRO A 86 5.31 13.60 7.37
C PRO A 86 3.94 13.42 8.07
N ALA A 87 2.99 12.72 7.45
CA ALA A 87 1.71 12.41 8.08
C ALA A 87 1.85 11.39 9.23
N LEU A 88 2.74 10.39 9.11
CA LEU A 88 3.11 9.49 10.21
C LEU A 88 3.85 10.23 11.33
N ASP A 89 4.80 11.12 10.99
CA ASP A 89 5.58 11.93 11.94
C ASP A 89 4.66 12.82 12.79
N SER A 90 3.65 13.43 12.16
CA SER A 90 2.67 14.30 12.83
C SER A 90 1.52 13.57 13.52
N ASP A 91 1.38 12.25 13.36
CA ASP A 91 0.27 11.43 13.85
C ASP A 91 -1.09 11.75 13.16
N SER A 92 -1.03 12.26 11.92
CA SER A 92 -2.23 12.46 11.10
C SER A 92 -2.74 11.16 10.49
N ILE A 93 -1.86 10.19 10.31
CA ILE A 93 -2.14 8.79 10.03
C ILE A 93 -1.35 7.91 11.00
N ASP A 94 -1.87 6.71 11.29
CA ASP A 94 -1.25 5.78 12.23
C ASP A 94 -0.32 4.78 11.53
N ALA A 95 -0.62 4.36 10.30
CA ALA A 95 0.26 3.46 9.55
C ALA A 95 0.09 3.59 8.03
N ASN A 96 1.18 3.30 7.32
CA ASN A 96 1.23 2.94 5.90
C ASN A 96 1.68 1.47 5.81
N LEU A 97 0.85 0.61 5.21
CA LEU A 97 1.06 -0.83 5.24
C LEU A 97 1.88 -1.37 4.06
N GLU A 98 2.22 -0.51 3.10
CA GLU A 98 3.03 -0.93 1.95
C GLU A 98 4.02 0.15 1.56
N VAL A 99 5.24 0.04 2.08
CA VAL A 99 6.36 0.92 1.73
C VAL A 99 7.34 0.17 0.84
N TRP A 100 7.75 0.82 -0.24
CA TRP A 100 8.76 0.37 -1.21
C TRP A 100 10.12 1.01 -0.87
N PRO A 101 10.99 0.32 -0.12
CA PRO A 101 12.18 0.95 0.48
C PRO A 101 13.19 1.52 -0.51
N SER A 102 13.26 0.98 -1.73
CA SER A 102 14.21 1.49 -2.74
C SER A 102 13.93 2.95 -3.15
N GLY A 103 12.66 3.37 -3.09
CA GLY A 103 12.25 4.76 -3.35
C GLY A 103 12.39 5.67 -2.13
N HIS A 104 12.47 5.11 -0.91
CA HIS A 104 12.31 5.85 0.33
C HIS A 104 13.51 5.79 1.28
N ALA A 105 14.71 5.50 0.77
CA ALA A 105 15.92 5.39 1.61
C ALA A 105 16.17 6.61 2.49
N LYS A 106 15.91 7.83 1.96
CA LYS A 106 16.06 9.08 2.71
C LYS A 106 14.98 9.24 3.79
N ASP A 107 13.75 8.87 3.50
CA ASP A 107 12.65 8.95 4.45
C ASP A 107 12.84 7.95 5.59
N VAL A 108 13.24 6.71 5.28
CA VAL A 108 13.64 5.70 6.26
C VAL A 108 14.75 6.25 7.18
N SER A 109 15.80 6.83 6.61
CA SER A 109 16.87 7.44 7.39
C SER A 109 16.37 8.60 8.26
N THR A 110 15.50 9.43 7.74
CA THR A 110 14.98 10.62 8.44
C THR A 110 14.03 10.25 9.56
N TYR A 111 12.98 9.48 9.25
CA TYR A 111 11.85 9.29 10.15
C TYR A 111 12.02 8.07 11.06
N ILE A 112 12.66 7.00 10.57
CA ILE A 112 12.87 5.78 11.37
C ILE A 112 14.19 5.86 12.13
N THR A 113 15.30 6.19 11.44
CA THR A 113 16.63 6.12 12.06
C THR A 113 16.93 7.34 12.93
N THR A 114 16.71 8.56 12.38
CA THR A 114 17.13 9.81 13.02
C THR A 114 16.07 10.33 13.99
N LYS A 115 14.87 10.64 13.50
CA LYS A 115 13.79 11.19 14.33
C LYS A 115 13.16 10.14 15.25
N LYS A 116 13.12 8.88 14.83
CA LYS A 116 12.44 7.78 15.53
C LYS A 116 10.95 8.06 15.77
N SER A 117 10.35 8.87 14.93
CA SER A 117 8.93 9.20 14.96
C SER A 117 8.06 8.19 14.20
N VAL A 118 8.70 7.36 13.37
CA VAL A 118 8.09 6.24 12.65
C VAL A 118 8.85 4.97 13.04
N VAL A 119 8.10 3.88 13.23
CA VAL A 119 8.63 2.55 13.53
C VAL A 119 8.55 1.68 12.28
N ASP A 120 9.59 0.90 12.03
CA ASP A 120 9.53 -0.24 11.11
C ASP A 120 8.62 -1.32 11.72
N GLY A 121 7.43 -1.47 11.15
CA GLY A 121 6.41 -2.44 11.56
C GLY A 121 6.70 -3.87 11.07
N GLY A 122 7.85 -4.10 10.45
CA GLY A 122 8.24 -5.39 9.84
C GLY A 122 7.63 -5.59 8.46
N LEU A 123 8.07 -6.65 7.80
CA LEU A 123 7.64 -6.97 6.45
C LEU A 123 6.12 -7.26 6.40
N ILE A 124 5.45 -6.75 5.35
CA ILE A 124 4.06 -7.12 5.07
C ILE A 124 3.95 -8.50 4.40
N GLY A 125 5.02 -8.97 3.79
CA GLY A 125 5.16 -10.29 3.18
C GLY A 125 5.56 -10.23 1.71
N PRO A 126 4.81 -9.58 0.83
CA PRO A 126 5.16 -9.45 -0.58
C PRO A 126 6.54 -8.84 -0.81
N THR A 127 7.19 -9.32 -1.89
CA THR A 127 8.43 -8.73 -2.39
C THR A 127 8.11 -7.96 -3.67
N GLY A 128 8.28 -6.66 -3.60
CA GLY A 128 8.11 -5.75 -4.73
C GLY A 128 9.24 -5.86 -5.75
N GLN A 129 8.89 -5.78 -7.03
CA GLN A 129 9.87 -5.69 -8.11
C GLN A 129 9.33 -4.76 -9.20
N ILE A 130 9.99 -3.63 -9.36
CA ILE A 130 9.72 -2.70 -10.45
C ILE A 130 10.58 -3.10 -11.65
N ASP A 131 9.98 -3.12 -12.84
CA ASP A 131 10.68 -3.42 -14.09
C ASP A 131 10.07 -2.61 -15.25
N TRP A 132 10.80 -2.59 -16.37
CA TRP A 132 10.29 -2.17 -17.66
C TRP A 132 9.76 -3.36 -18.44
N PHE A 133 8.62 -3.17 -19.08
CA PHE A 133 7.97 -4.25 -19.81
C PHE A 133 7.61 -3.84 -21.24
N ILE A 134 7.61 -4.86 -22.11
CA ILE A 134 7.00 -4.82 -23.44
C ILE A 134 6.07 -6.04 -23.58
N PRO A 135 4.98 -5.96 -24.39
CA PRO A 135 4.19 -7.13 -24.72
C PRO A 135 5.03 -8.22 -25.42
N LYS A 136 4.72 -9.48 -25.14
CA LYS A 136 5.45 -10.62 -25.74
C LYS A 136 5.46 -10.56 -27.27
N PHE A 137 4.37 -10.16 -27.91
CA PHE A 137 4.33 -10.05 -29.39
C PHE A 137 5.30 -8.99 -29.93
N VAL A 138 5.61 -7.95 -29.17
CA VAL A 138 6.67 -6.97 -29.50
C VAL A 138 8.04 -7.62 -29.36
N ALA A 139 8.26 -8.35 -28.25
CA ALA A 139 9.52 -9.03 -27.99
C ALA A 139 9.82 -10.17 -29.00
N ASP A 140 8.78 -10.80 -29.55
CA ASP A 140 8.91 -11.84 -30.57
C ASP A 140 9.23 -11.24 -31.94
N ALA A 141 8.61 -10.10 -32.30
CA ALA A 141 8.86 -9.39 -33.54
C ALA A 141 10.22 -8.66 -33.54
N HIS A 142 10.64 -8.18 -32.37
CA HIS A 142 11.84 -7.37 -32.17
C HIS A 142 12.62 -7.87 -30.94
N PRO A 143 13.35 -9.00 -31.07
CA PRO A 143 14.08 -9.58 -29.96
C PRO A 143 15.12 -8.65 -29.32
N GLU A 144 15.64 -7.70 -30.10
CA GLU A 144 16.59 -6.68 -29.66
C GLU A 144 16.00 -5.74 -28.59
N TYR A 145 14.68 -5.51 -28.56
CA TYR A 145 14.02 -4.62 -27.59
C TYR A 145 13.85 -5.25 -26.21
N LYS A 146 14.28 -6.51 -26.04
CA LYS A 146 14.36 -7.15 -24.71
C LYS A 146 15.46 -6.58 -23.82
N THR A 147 16.31 -5.69 -24.35
CA THR A 147 17.40 -5.07 -23.63
C THR A 147 17.44 -3.56 -23.87
N TRP A 148 17.99 -2.84 -22.91
CA TRP A 148 18.14 -1.38 -23.02
C TRP A 148 19.04 -0.96 -24.18
N GLU A 149 20.02 -1.78 -24.56
CA GLU A 149 20.88 -1.52 -25.73
C GLU A 149 20.08 -1.47 -27.02
N GLY A 150 19.14 -2.40 -27.19
CA GLY A 150 18.24 -2.42 -28.36
C GLY A 150 17.31 -1.21 -28.41
N LEU A 151 16.91 -0.70 -27.24
CA LEU A 151 16.09 0.51 -27.15
C LEU A 151 16.86 1.80 -27.49
N LYS A 152 18.19 1.78 -27.54
CA LYS A 152 19.04 2.95 -27.80
C LYS A 152 19.00 3.43 -29.26
N THR A 153 18.31 2.74 -30.12
CA THR A 153 18.30 2.96 -31.58
C THR A 153 17.20 3.93 -32.01
N ALA A 154 17.43 4.66 -33.11
CA ALA A 154 16.39 5.45 -33.74
C ALA A 154 15.23 4.61 -34.29
N ALA A 155 15.48 3.34 -34.64
CA ALA A 155 14.44 2.40 -35.02
C ALA A 155 13.49 2.09 -33.85
N ALA A 156 14.02 1.84 -32.65
CA ALA A 156 13.22 1.64 -31.44
C ALA A 156 12.41 2.91 -31.13
N ALA A 157 13.04 4.09 -31.15
CA ALA A 157 12.32 5.34 -30.94
C ALA A 157 11.12 5.48 -31.87
N LYS A 158 11.33 5.27 -33.16
CA LYS A 158 10.26 5.34 -34.16
C LYS A 158 9.17 4.27 -33.96
N TYR A 159 9.56 3.05 -33.56
CA TYR A 159 8.62 1.95 -33.33
C TYR A 159 7.67 2.23 -32.15
N PHE A 160 8.18 2.81 -31.05
CA PHE A 160 7.40 3.16 -29.87
C PHE A 160 6.87 4.59 -29.87
N ALA A 161 7.09 5.38 -30.94
CA ALA A 161 6.61 6.76 -31.01
C ALA A 161 5.08 6.87 -30.98
N LYS A 162 4.61 7.92 -30.33
CA LYS A 162 3.18 8.33 -30.30
C LYS A 162 3.10 9.80 -30.74
N ALA A 163 1.90 10.25 -31.06
CA ALA A 163 1.69 11.63 -31.52
C ALA A 163 2.29 12.68 -30.57
N GLU A 164 2.15 12.45 -29.25
CA GLU A 164 2.65 13.35 -28.18
C GLU A 164 4.16 13.26 -27.93
N THR A 165 4.84 12.27 -28.47
CA THR A 165 6.29 12.09 -28.30
C THR A 165 7.14 12.54 -29.48
N GLY A 166 6.50 12.78 -30.63
CA GLY A 166 7.17 13.21 -31.87
C GLY A 166 8.09 12.12 -32.42
N ASP A 167 9.38 12.42 -32.56
CA ASP A 167 10.42 11.50 -33.03
C ASP A 167 11.01 10.59 -31.94
N LYS A 168 10.59 10.77 -30.69
CA LYS A 168 11.01 9.94 -29.57
C LYS A 168 10.02 8.80 -29.31
N GLY A 169 10.53 7.66 -28.87
CA GLY A 169 9.70 6.58 -28.35
C GLY A 169 8.96 6.99 -27.07
N GLN A 170 7.76 6.49 -26.87
CA GLN A 170 7.05 6.64 -25.60
C GLN A 170 7.54 5.63 -24.58
N PHE A 171 7.84 6.10 -23.38
CA PHE A 171 7.87 5.30 -22.16
C PHE A 171 6.68 5.69 -21.28
N LEU A 172 5.76 4.77 -21.02
CA LEU A 172 4.56 5.04 -20.23
C LEU A 172 4.83 4.77 -18.74
N LEU A 173 4.74 5.80 -17.93
CA LEU A 173 4.80 5.76 -16.46
C LEU A 173 3.39 5.78 -15.88
N GLY A 174 3.22 5.28 -14.65
CA GLY A 174 1.94 5.25 -13.93
C GLY A 174 1.54 6.60 -13.34
N ASP A 175 1.31 6.62 -12.03
CA ASP A 175 0.93 7.83 -11.30
C ASP A 175 2.10 8.81 -11.19
N PRO A 176 1.86 10.13 -11.30
CA PRO A 176 2.93 11.12 -11.15
C PRO A 176 3.52 11.18 -9.74
N SER A 177 2.83 10.64 -8.75
CA SER A 177 3.31 10.56 -7.36
C SER A 177 4.22 9.35 -7.09
N TYR A 178 4.29 8.37 -8.02
CA TYR A 178 5.17 7.22 -7.84
C TYR A 178 6.64 7.66 -7.79
N VAL A 179 7.35 7.19 -6.77
CA VAL A 179 8.81 7.34 -6.73
C VAL A 179 9.42 6.41 -7.77
N SER A 180 9.91 6.99 -8.85
CA SER A 180 10.51 6.24 -9.96
C SER A 180 11.80 6.90 -10.45
N TYR A 181 12.68 6.10 -11.04
CA TYR A 181 13.94 6.54 -11.63
C TYR A 181 13.95 6.45 -13.16
N ASP A 182 12.80 6.23 -13.79
CA ASP A 182 12.69 5.94 -15.22
C ASP A 182 13.18 7.11 -16.10
N ALA A 183 12.88 8.34 -15.71
CA ALA A 183 13.38 9.52 -16.40
C ALA A 183 14.91 9.62 -16.32
N ASP A 184 15.51 9.28 -15.17
CA ASP A 184 16.95 9.25 -14.97
C ASP A 184 17.62 8.12 -15.76
N ILE A 185 17.03 6.93 -15.79
CA ILE A 185 17.48 5.79 -16.58
C ILE A 185 17.49 6.17 -18.06
N ILE A 186 16.40 6.74 -18.57
CA ILE A 186 16.29 7.20 -19.96
C ILE A 186 17.38 8.23 -20.28
N LYS A 187 17.54 9.24 -19.43
CA LYS A 187 18.55 10.31 -19.58
C LYS A 187 19.97 9.76 -19.53
N ASN A 188 20.31 9.00 -18.48
CA ASN A 188 21.68 8.56 -18.23
C ASN A 188 22.17 7.48 -19.18
N LEU A 189 21.25 6.64 -19.72
CA LEU A 189 21.55 5.69 -20.77
C LEU A 189 21.50 6.30 -22.18
N ASN A 190 21.13 7.59 -22.31
CA ASN A 190 20.92 8.29 -23.58
C ASN A 190 19.93 7.55 -24.49
N LEU A 191 18.80 7.12 -23.92
CA LEU A 191 17.73 6.47 -24.69
C LEU A 191 16.87 7.54 -25.40
N PRO A 192 16.52 7.33 -26.69
CA PRO A 192 15.71 8.28 -27.44
C PRO A 192 14.21 8.15 -27.12
N PHE A 193 13.87 8.20 -25.83
CA PHE A 193 12.52 8.05 -25.29
C PHE A 193 12.09 9.29 -24.52
N LYS A 194 10.77 9.47 -24.42
CA LYS A 194 10.11 10.47 -23.59
C LYS A 194 9.19 9.76 -22.61
N VAL A 195 9.32 10.11 -21.31
CA VAL A 195 8.37 9.66 -20.29
C VAL A 195 7.05 10.36 -20.52
N VAL A 196 5.98 9.58 -20.58
CA VAL A 196 4.59 10.05 -20.60
C VAL A 196 3.89 9.48 -19.37
N VAL A 197 3.31 10.34 -18.56
CA VAL A 197 2.61 9.95 -17.35
C VAL A 197 1.19 9.52 -17.71
N GLY A 198 0.84 8.27 -17.41
CA GLY A 198 -0.47 7.68 -17.74
C GLY A 198 -1.59 8.10 -16.77
N GLY A 199 -1.25 8.50 -15.55
CA GLY A 199 -2.20 8.96 -14.55
C GLY A 199 -2.64 7.92 -13.51
N GLY A 200 -1.96 6.78 -13.41
CA GLY A 200 -2.19 5.79 -12.36
C GLY A 200 -2.16 4.34 -12.85
N GLU A 201 -2.30 3.40 -11.94
CA GLU A 201 -2.27 1.96 -12.23
C GLU A 201 -3.37 1.54 -13.22
N ALA A 202 -4.59 2.03 -13.04
CA ALA A 202 -5.71 1.72 -13.93
C ALA A 202 -5.45 2.18 -15.38
N ALA A 203 -4.71 3.27 -15.58
CA ALA A 203 -4.32 3.74 -16.91
C ALA A 203 -3.27 2.83 -17.54
N LEU A 204 -2.30 2.31 -16.76
CA LEU A 204 -1.35 1.30 -17.24
C LEU A 204 -2.05 0.02 -17.67
N ILE A 205 -3.01 -0.46 -16.89
CA ILE A 205 -3.81 -1.65 -17.22
C ILE A 205 -4.63 -1.41 -18.50
N THR A 206 -5.26 -0.25 -18.65
CA THR A 206 -5.98 0.14 -19.86
C THR A 206 -5.04 0.19 -21.08
N ALA A 207 -3.83 0.72 -20.91
CA ALA A 207 -2.83 0.75 -21.97
C ALA A 207 -2.42 -0.67 -22.40
N MET A 208 -2.26 -1.60 -21.45
CA MET A 208 -2.02 -3.01 -21.72
C MET A 208 -3.20 -3.64 -22.48
N ASP A 209 -4.46 -3.46 -22.02
CA ASP A 209 -5.65 -3.97 -22.70
C ASP A 209 -5.68 -3.51 -24.18
N ASN A 210 -5.47 -2.22 -24.44
CA ASN A 210 -5.46 -1.66 -25.77
C ASN A 210 -4.28 -2.22 -26.61
N ALA A 211 -3.07 -2.28 -26.03
CA ALA A 211 -1.90 -2.80 -26.73
C ALA A 211 -2.08 -4.27 -27.16
N PHE A 212 -2.62 -5.11 -26.27
CA PHE A 212 -2.87 -6.54 -26.58
C PHE A 212 -4.01 -6.74 -27.55
N LYS A 213 -5.08 -5.94 -27.47
CA LYS A 213 -6.22 -5.97 -28.39
C LYS A 213 -5.81 -5.54 -29.81
N ASP A 214 -5.13 -4.41 -29.91
CA ASP A 214 -4.85 -3.74 -31.19
C ASP A 214 -3.46 -4.09 -31.75
N LYS A 215 -2.69 -4.92 -31.03
CA LYS A 215 -1.30 -5.31 -31.37
C LYS A 215 -0.39 -4.10 -31.57
N THR A 216 -0.57 -3.07 -30.75
CA THR A 216 0.24 -1.85 -30.82
C THR A 216 1.43 -1.91 -29.86
N PRO A 217 2.60 -1.32 -30.23
CA PRO A 217 3.76 -1.29 -29.34
C PRO A 217 3.47 -0.53 -28.05
N LEU A 218 3.98 -1.08 -26.94
CA LEU A 218 3.94 -0.47 -25.63
C LEU A 218 5.27 -0.76 -24.90
N LEU A 219 5.94 0.27 -24.38
CA LEU A 219 7.05 0.19 -23.45
C LEU A 219 6.64 0.94 -22.19
N PHE A 220 6.66 0.28 -21.04
CA PHE A 220 6.07 0.86 -19.85
C PHE A 220 6.71 0.37 -18.55
N TYR A 221 6.54 1.17 -17.52
CA TYR A 221 6.78 0.85 -16.10
C TYR A 221 5.69 -0.08 -15.59
N PHE A 222 6.06 -1.15 -14.92
CA PHE A 222 5.12 -1.96 -14.15
C PHE A 222 5.83 -2.67 -13.01
N TYR A 223 5.08 -3.41 -12.18
CA TYR A 223 5.63 -4.02 -10.97
C TYR A 223 4.92 -5.33 -10.58
N ASN A 224 5.56 -6.07 -9.69
CA ASN A 224 5.02 -7.21 -8.97
C ASN A 224 5.02 -6.91 -7.46
N PRO A 225 4.10 -7.48 -6.64
CA PRO A 225 2.97 -8.31 -7.09
C PRO A 225 1.86 -7.46 -7.69
N GLN A 226 1.30 -7.93 -8.80
CA GLN A 226 0.14 -7.35 -9.45
C GLN A 226 -0.54 -8.38 -10.36
N TRP A 227 -1.85 -8.59 -10.20
CA TRP A 227 -2.64 -9.60 -10.90
C TRP A 227 -2.50 -9.56 -12.43
N ALA A 228 -2.31 -8.38 -13.00
CA ALA A 228 -2.19 -8.17 -14.43
C ALA A 228 -1.00 -8.92 -15.06
N ASN A 229 0.06 -9.17 -14.28
CA ASN A 229 1.20 -9.96 -14.74
C ASN A 229 0.84 -11.41 -15.07
N ALA A 230 -0.24 -11.94 -14.49
CA ALA A 230 -0.76 -13.27 -14.83
C ALA A 230 -1.73 -13.23 -16.04
N LYS A 231 -2.31 -12.07 -16.34
CA LYS A 231 -3.26 -11.90 -17.46
C LYS A 231 -2.55 -11.65 -18.79
N TYR A 232 -1.48 -10.87 -18.79
CA TYR A 232 -0.80 -10.44 -20.01
C TYR A 232 0.56 -11.10 -20.17
N ASP A 233 0.86 -11.57 -21.37
CA ASP A 233 2.19 -12.08 -21.75
C ASP A 233 3.16 -10.92 -21.88
N LEU A 234 3.79 -10.55 -20.77
CA LEU A 234 4.75 -9.47 -20.68
C LEU A 234 6.18 -10.01 -20.70
N VAL A 235 7.08 -9.26 -21.31
CA VAL A 235 8.52 -9.53 -21.31
C VAL A 235 9.24 -8.37 -20.67
N LYS A 236 10.06 -8.67 -19.67
CA LYS A 236 10.92 -7.68 -19.01
C LYS A 236 12.01 -7.20 -19.95
N VAL A 237 12.22 -5.90 -19.99
CA VAL A 237 13.37 -5.30 -20.65
C VAL A 237 14.56 -5.35 -19.68
N LYS A 238 15.62 -6.02 -20.09
CA LYS A 238 16.85 -6.11 -19.30
C LYS A 238 17.53 -4.73 -19.27
N LEU A 239 17.55 -4.11 -18.11
CA LEU A 239 18.31 -2.91 -17.78
C LEU A 239 19.75 -3.28 -17.35
N PRO A 240 20.69 -2.31 -17.26
CA PRO A 240 22.01 -2.55 -16.71
C PRO A 240 21.94 -3.18 -15.32
N ALA A 241 22.93 -3.99 -14.97
CA ALA A 241 22.99 -4.65 -13.66
C ALA A 241 23.02 -3.64 -12.52
N ILE A 242 22.39 -4.00 -11.41
CA ILE A 242 22.41 -3.23 -10.16
C ILE A 242 23.85 -3.19 -9.62
N THR A 243 24.30 -2.00 -9.25
CA THR A 243 25.57 -1.79 -8.57
C THR A 243 25.37 -0.88 -7.36
N PRO A 244 26.20 -1.00 -6.30
CA PRO A 244 26.12 -0.10 -5.14
C PRO A 244 26.23 1.38 -5.52
N ALA A 245 27.06 1.73 -6.50
CA ALA A 245 27.20 3.10 -6.98
C ALA A 245 25.93 3.64 -7.66
N CYS A 246 25.20 2.75 -8.38
CA CYS A 246 23.93 3.13 -9.01
C CYS A 246 22.83 3.32 -7.97
N THR A 247 22.67 2.38 -7.05
CA THR A 247 21.60 2.46 -6.02
C THR A 247 21.88 3.53 -4.97
N ALA A 248 23.13 3.84 -4.67
CA ALA A 248 23.48 4.94 -3.77
C ALA A 248 22.97 6.30 -4.29
N SER A 249 22.87 6.48 -5.63
CA SER A 249 22.33 7.70 -6.21
C SER A 249 20.81 7.86 -5.96
N ALA A 250 20.09 6.78 -5.69
CA ALA A 250 18.67 6.81 -5.33
C ALA A 250 18.43 7.37 -3.92
N ALA A 251 19.39 7.21 -3.00
CA ALA A 251 19.29 7.73 -1.63
C ALA A 251 19.37 9.28 -1.58
N ASP A 252 19.92 9.88 -2.64
CA ASP A 252 19.99 11.33 -2.78
C ASP A 252 18.80 11.81 -3.62
N GLN A 253 17.69 12.15 -3.00
CA GLN A 253 16.48 12.69 -3.65
C GLN A 253 16.71 14.09 -4.28
N GLY A 254 17.94 14.41 -4.69
CA GLY A 254 18.30 15.60 -5.45
C GLY A 254 17.86 15.50 -6.92
N LYS A 255 17.93 16.61 -7.66
CA LYS A 255 17.38 16.74 -9.02
C LYS A 255 18.21 16.09 -10.15
N ASP A 256 19.34 15.49 -9.90
CA ASP A 256 20.21 14.91 -10.94
C ASP A 256 20.75 13.54 -10.50
N HIS A 257 19.83 12.58 -10.33
CA HIS A 257 20.22 11.23 -10.03
C HIS A 257 21.06 10.62 -11.16
N LYS A 258 22.13 9.95 -10.81
CA LYS A 258 22.93 9.15 -11.74
C LYS A 258 22.40 7.72 -11.88
N TYR A 259 21.12 7.52 -11.58
CA TYR A 259 20.50 6.20 -11.64
C TYR A 259 20.42 5.73 -13.09
N ALA A 260 21.00 4.57 -13.39
CA ALA A 260 21.10 4.02 -14.73
C ALA A 260 21.15 2.49 -14.71
N CYS A 261 20.48 1.85 -13.78
CA CYS A 261 20.44 0.39 -13.61
C CYS A 261 19.02 -0.10 -13.34
N ALA A 262 18.85 -1.42 -13.28
CA ALA A 262 17.59 -2.04 -12.87
C ALA A 262 17.23 -1.67 -11.44
N TYR A 263 15.94 -1.75 -11.13
CA TYR A 263 15.44 -1.59 -9.77
C TYR A 263 15.81 -2.80 -8.91
N PRO A 264 16.25 -2.61 -7.67
CA PRO A 264 16.44 -3.72 -6.74
C PRO A 264 15.09 -4.33 -6.34
N PRO A 265 15.05 -5.58 -5.89
CA PRO A 265 13.86 -6.12 -5.24
C PRO A 265 13.60 -5.37 -3.92
N ASP A 266 12.34 -5.03 -3.68
CA ASP A 266 11.87 -4.37 -2.48
C ASP A 266 11.19 -5.35 -1.53
N HIS A 267 11.75 -5.54 -0.35
CA HIS A 267 11.06 -6.24 0.74
C HIS A 267 10.06 -5.27 1.37
N LEU A 268 8.80 -5.34 0.93
CA LEU A 268 7.76 -4.41 1.33
C LEU A 268 7.53 -4.48 2.84
N PHE A 269 7.48 -3.32 3.48
CA PHE A 269 7.34 -3.22 4.93
C PHE A 269 6.26 -2.23 5.35
N LYS A 270 5.89 -2.27 6.62
CA LYS A 270 4.90 -1.39 7.24
C LYS A 270 5.59 -0.25 7.98
N ALA A 271 5.23 0.98 7.70
CA ALA A 271 5.64 2.16 8.46
C ALA A 271 4.52 2.56 9.43
N ILE A 272 4.82 2.63 10.73
CA ILE A 272 3.84 2.87 11.79
C ILE A 272 4.27 4.11 12.58
N SER A 273 3.34 5.04 12.87
CA SER A 273 3.63 6.16 13.77
C SER A 273 4.07 5.63 15.14
N ALA A 274 5.21 6.11 15.65
CA ALA A 274 5.71 5.69 16.95
C ALA A 274 4.73 5.99 18.10
N LYS A 275 3.85 6.98 17.93
CA LYS A 275 2.83 7.32 18.91
C LYS A 275 1.74 6.25 19.04
N LEU A 276 1.54 5.42 18.02
CA LEU A 276 0.52 4.37 18.06
C LEU A 276 0.80 3.33 19.15
N GLU A 277 2.08 3.05 19.45
CA GLU A 277 2.47 2.10 20.49
C GLU A 277 1.87 2.46 21.87
N THR A 278 1.81 3.74 22.20
CA THR A 278 1.22 4.22 23.44
C THR A 278 -0.26 4.56 23.31
N LYS A 279 -0.69 5.07 22.16
CA LYS A 279 -2.07 5.47 21.87
C LYS A 279 -3.02 4.28 21.75
N ASN A 280 -2.59 3.22 21.09
CA ASN A 280 -3.34 1.98 20.90
C ASN A 280 -2.40 0.77 20.76
N PRO A 281 -1.88 0.23 21.88
CA PRO A 281 -0.93 -0.90 21.86
C PRO A 281 -1.46 -2.13 21.11
N GLY A 282 -2.77 -2.42 21.23
CA GLY A 282 -3.36 -3.57 20.56
C GLY A 282 -3.35 -3.43 19.04
N ALA A 283 -3.68 -2.25 18.51
CA ALA A 283 -3.59 -1.98 17.07
C ALA A 283 -2.12 -2.01 16.60
N PHE A 284 -1.20 -1.46 17.38
CA PHE A 284 0.23 -1.49 17.08
C PHE A 284 0.75 -2.92 16.95
N ASP A 285 0.41 -3.79 17.91
CA ASP A 285 0.81 -5.21 17.90
C ASP A 285 0.19 -5.97 16.73
N PHE A 286 -1.09 -5.73 16.44
CA PHE A 286 -1.76 -6.29 15.29
C PHE A 286 -1.04 -5.91 13.97
N LEU A 287 -0.76 -4.63 13.77
CA LEU A 287 -0.09 -4.15 12.57
C LEU A 287 1.31 -4.75 12.42
N LYS A 288 2.06 -4.91 13.49
CA LYS A 288 3.37 -5.58 13.47
C LYS A 288 3.28 -7.04 13.06
N LYS A 289 2.24 -7.75 13.49
CA LYS A 289 2.03 -9.18 13.18
C LYS A 289 1.41 -9.41 11.81
N MET A 290 0.67 -8.43 11.26
CA MET A 290 0.04 -8.55 9.95
C MET A 290 1.07 -8.91 8.88
N LYS A 291 0.86 -10.06 8.25
CA LYS A 291 1.72 -10.59 7.19
C LYS A 291 0.94 -11.58 6.34
N TRP A 292 1.08 -11.48 5.03
CA TRP A 292 0.46 -12.39 4.06
C TRP A 292 1.38 -12.64 2.86
N THR A 293 0.91 -13.31 1.82
CA THR A 293 1.72 -13.68 0.66
C THR A 293 1.43 -12.78 -0.55
N ASP A 294 2.30 -12.86 -1.57
CA ASP A 294 2.04 -12.26 -2.89
C ASP A 294 0.71 -12.76 -3.48
N GLU A 295 0.41 -14.05 -3.29
CA GLU A 295 -0.83 -14.67 -3.81
C GLU A 295 -2.07 -14.12 -3.10
N ASP A 296 -2.00 -13.92 -1.78
CA ASP A 296 -3.10 -13.33 -1.01
C ASP A 296 -3.42 -11.92 -1.53
N GLN A 297 -2.39 -11.06 -1.67
CA GLN A 297 -2.55 -9.70 -2.19
C GLN A 297 -3.10 -9.71 -3.63
N ASN A 298 -2.53 -10.54 -4.49
CA ASN A 298 -3.00 -10.69 -5.88
C ASN A 298 -4.44 -11.20 -5.95
N THR A 299 -4.87 -12.05 -5.01
CA THR A 299 -6.24 -12.55 -4.95
C THR A 299 -7.23 -11.41 -4.66
N VAL A 300 -6.93 -10.55 -3.68
CA VAL A 300 -7.79 -9.39 -3.37
C VAL A 300 -7.86 -8.42 -4.55
N THR A 301 -6.72 -8.08 -5.15
CA THR A 301 -6.68 -7.17 -6.30
C THR A 301 -7.35 -7.76 -7.54
N LYS A 302 -7.31 -9.09 -7.73
CA LYS A 302 -8.03 -9.80 -8.77
C LYS A 302 -9.54 -9.74 -8.56
N TYR A 303 -10.04 -9.97 -7.34
CA TYR A 303 -11.47 -9.82 -7.04
C TYR A 303 -11.98 -8.42 -7.41
N LYS A 304 -11.17 -7.37 -7.15
CA LYS A 304 -11.51 -6.02 -7.56
C LYS A 304 -11.53 -5.85 -9.08
N ASN A 305 -10.44 -6.21 -9.77
CA ASN A 305 -10.19 -5.78 -11.15
C ASN A 305 -10.72 -6.76 -12.22
N VAL A 306 -10.88 -8.02 -11.87
CA VAL A 306 -11.35 -9.07 -12.78
C VAL A 306 -12.79 -9.44 -12.49
N ASP A 307 -13.12 -9.62 -11.21
CA ASP A 307 -14.45 -10.04 -10.80
C ASP A 307 -15.40 -8.84 -10.56
N GLY A 308 -14.89 -7.60 -10.67
CA GLY A 308 -15.67 -6.37 -10.62
C GLY A 308 -16.19 -6.00 -9.23
N MET A 309 -15.57 -6.52 -8.16
CA MET A 309 -15.94 -6.18 -6.79
C MET A 309 -15.40 -4.80 -6.40
N THR A 310 -16.02 -4.16 -5.38
CA THR A 310 -15.34 -3.04 -4.71
C THR A 310 -14.15 -3.59 -3.90
N ILE A 311 -13.16 -2.75 -3.60
CA ILE A 311 -11.99 -3.21 -2.83
C ILE A 311 -12.38 -3.65 -1.40
N GLU A 312 -13.38 -3.01 -0.81
CA GLU A 312 -13.93 -3.37 0.49
C GLU A 312 -14.58 -4.77 0.45
N ALA A 313 -15.39 -5.04 -0.58
CA ALA A 313 -16.03 -6.36 -0.76
C ALA A 313 -15.00 -7.44 -1.07
N ALA A 314 -13.97 -7.13 -1.83
CA ALA A 314 -12.85 -8.03 -2.13
C ALA A 314 -12.06 -8.38 -0.86
N ALA A 315 -11.75 -7.38 -0.03
CA ALA A 315 -11.09 -7.57 1.25
C ALA A 315 -11.94 -8.39 2.23
N GLN A 316 -13.24 -8.08 2.32
CA GLN A 316 -14.19 -8.84 3.15
C GLN A 316 -14.23 -10.32 2.73
N LYS A 317 -14.35 -10.57 1.41
CA LYS A 317 -14.36 -11.93 0.87
C LYS A 317 -13.07 -12.67 1.23
N TRP A 318 -11.91 -12.05 1.03
CA TRP A 318 -10.63 -12.69 1.36
C TRP A 318 -10.55 -13.02 2.87
N VAL A 319 -10.95 -12.10 3.74
CA VAL A 319 -10.97 -12.33 5.21
C VAL A 319 -11.91 -13.48 5.59
N ASP A 320 -13.05 -13.58 4.96
CA ASP A 320 -14.01 -14.67 5.24
C ASP A 320 -13.47 -16.03 4.75
N ASP A 321 -12.76 -16.06 3.62
CA ASP A 321 -12.20 -17.27 3.03
C ASP A 321 -10.89 -17.74 3.72
N ASN A 322 -10.17 -16.83 4.44
CA ASN A 322 -8.84 -17.10 4.98
C ASN A 322 -8.71 -16.88 6.50
N PRO A 323 -9.62 -17.42 7.35
CA PRO A 323 -9.63 -17.15 8.78
C PRO A 323 -8.35 -17.56 9.50
N THR A 324 -7.67 -18.61 9.06
CA THR A 324 -6.44 -19.10 9.69
C THR A 324 -5.27 -18.15 9.50
N VAL A 325 -5.25 -17.38 8.42
CA VAL A 325 -4.18 -16.41 8.13
C VAL A 325 -4.30 -15.21 9.08
N TRP A 326 -5.44 -14.51 9.03
CA TRP A 326 -5.58 -13.26 9.78
C TRP A 326 -5.77 -13.46 11.29
N GLN A 327 -6.30 -14.61 11.75
CA GLN A 327 -6.40 -14.90 13.19
C GLN A 327 -5.02 -14.99 13.85
N ALA A 328 -4.00 -15.42 13.12
CA ALA A 328 -2.63 -15.42 13.60
C ALA A 328 -2.07 -14.02 13.89
N TRP A 329 -2.67 -12.97 13.32
CA TRP A 329 -2.25 -11.59 13.57
C TRP A 329 -2.78 -11.04 14.90
N LEU A 330 -3.75 -11.72 15.50
CA LEU A 330 -4.38 -11.36 16.78
C LEU A 330 -3.77 -12.08 17.99
N SER A 331 -2.94 -13.10 17.76
CA SER A 331 -2.37 -13.98 18.80
C SER A 331 -1.11 -13.39 19.46
#